data_e24819444e6c46d1368b95b058c2377f
#
_entry.id   e24819444e6c46d1368b95b058c2377f
#
_cell.length_a   1.000
_cell.length_b   1.000
_cell.length_c   1.000
_cell.angle_alpha   90.00
_cell.angle_beta   90.00
_cell.angle_gamma   90.00
#
_symmetry.space_group_name_H-M   'P 1'
#
loop_
_entity.id
_entity.type
_entity.pdbx_description
1 polymer ?
#
loop_
_entity_poly.entity_id
_entity_poly.type
_entity_poly.pdbx_seq_one_letter_code
_entity_poly.pdbx_strand_id
1 'polypeptide(L)'
;MPYIYASAVYTHNTGIPVMRAMVLEFPEDICCEDLDRQYMFGENLLVAPVFSKEGDVAYYLPEGEWTHLLSGEVKQGGKWYKETYDFFSLPLFVRENAILPIGGNSQLPDYDYTDNLTLEVFCLKDKAEAVVCDTEGNKALHVTAIRDGDAVKISIDGNYHNLKIRMVNVCGVQNVSGARVESSARDVLLCVEERDVFFNI
;
A
#
# COMPACT_ATOMS: atom_id res chain seq x y z
N MET A 1 4.50 -10.34 4.27
CA MET A 1 5.84 -10.15 4.90
C MET A 1 6.69 -9.05 4.25
N PRO A 2 6.83 -8.92 2.92
CA PRO A 2 7.79 -7.95 2.32
C PRO A 2 7.58 -6.50 2.79
N TYR A 3 6.35 -6.01 2.88
CA TYR A 3 6.06 -4.66 3.41
C TYR A 3 6.53 -4.47 4.87
N ILE A 4 6.23 -5.44 5.73
CA ILE A 4 6.59 -5.39 7.16
C ILE A 4 8.12 -5.42 7.33
N TYR A 5 8.77 -6.30 6.59
CA TYR A 5 10.22 -6.45 6.68
C TYR A 5 10.96 -5.20 6.16
N ALA A 6 10.55 -4.66 5.02
CA ALA A 6 11.10 -3.40 4.50
C ALA A 6 10.90 -2.24 5.50
N SER A 7 9.72 -2.16 6.15
CA SER A 7 9.46 -1.18 7.21
C SER A 7 10.38 -1.38 8.44
N ALA A 8 10.68 -2.63 8.80
CA ALA A 8 11.62 -2.92 9.89
C ALA A 8 13.07 -2.54 9.53
N VAL A 9 13.51 -2.80 8.30
CA VAL A 9 14.82 -2.37 7.78
C VAL A 9 14.91 -0.83 7.76
N TYR A 10 13.84 -0.16 7.32
CA TYR A 10 13.78 1.30 7.36
C TYR A 10 13.91 1.83 8.81
N THR A 11 13.20 1.21 9.76
CA THR A 11 13.32 1.55 11.19
C THR A 11 14.74 1.36 11.71
N HIS A 12 15.40 0.25 11.36
CA HIS A 12 16.79 -0.01 11.74
C HIS A 12 17.74 1.09 11.27
N ASN A 13 17.54 1.58 10.05
CA ASN A 13 18.44 2.55 9.43
C ASN A 13 18.16 4.00 9.85
N THR A 14 16.92 4.34 10.22
CA THR A 14 16.50 5.73 10.47
C THR A 14 16.10 6.02 11.91
N GLY A 15 15.77 5.00 12.69
CA GLY A 15 15.16 5.13 14.02
C GLY A 15 13.67 5.46 14.00
N ILE A 16 13.06 5.69 12.83
CA ILE A 16 11.61 5.93 12.73
C ILE A 16 10.87 4.60 12.93
N PRO A 17 9.94 4.50 13.90
CA PRO A 17 9.30 3.23 14.23
C PRO A 17 8.35 2.74 13.12
N VAL A 18 8.10 1.43 13.09
CA VAL A 18 7.08 0.85 12.21
C VAL A 18 5.68 1.33 12.59
N MET A 19 5.35 1.35 13.89
CA MET A 19 4.13 1.96 14.41
C MET A 19 4.41 3.44 14.69
N ARG A 20 3.86 4.34 13.87
CA ARG A 20 4.12 5.78 13.93
C ARG A 20 2.91 6.50 14.50
N ALA A 21 3.12 7.33 15.51
CA ALA A 21 2.08 8.23 15.99
C ALA A 21 1.60 9.13 14.84
N MET A 22 0.32 9.47 14.82
CA MET A 22 -0.26 10.31 13.76
C MET A 22 0.45 11.66 13.65
N VAL A 23 0.82 12.29 14.76
CA VAL A 23 1.57 13.55 14.78
C VAL A 23 2.96 13.44 14.12
N LEU A 24 3.60 12.29 14.14
CA LEU A 24 4.89 12.08 13.48
C LEU A 24 4.77 12.10 11.95
N GLU A 25 3.68 11.56 11.43
CA GLU A 25 3.45 11.43 9.98
C GLU A 25 2.70 12.65 9.39
N PHE A 26 1.84 13.28 10.20
CA PHE A 26 1.02 14.44 9.81
C PHE A 26 1.18 15.60 10.81
N PRO A 27 2.40 16.19 10.94
CA PRO A 27 2.68 17.21 11.96
C PRO A 27 1.92 18.52 11.73
N GLU A 28 1.49 18.78 10.51
CA GLU A 28 0.75 20.01 10.16
C GLU A 28 -0.77 19.87 10.34
N ASP A 29 -1.26 18.65 10.60
CA ASP A 29 -2.69 18.39 10.81
C ASP A 29 -3.01 18.40 12.31
N ILE A 30 -3.69 19.46 12.76
CA ILE A 30 -4.06 19.64 14.16
C ILE A 30 -4.90 18.49 14.73
N CYS A 31 -5.67 17.79 13.89
CA CYS A 31 -6.43 16.62 14.32
C CYS A 31 -5.53 15.43 14.67
N CYS A 32 -4.28 15.43 14.21
CA CYS A 32 -3.31 14.37 14.47
C CYS A 32 -2.43 14.63 15.72
N GLU A 33 -2.48 15.83 16.31
CA GLU A 33 -1.60 16.24 17.41
C GLU A 33 -1.75 15.34 18.66
N ASP A 34 -2.98 15.11 19.11
CA ASP A 34 -3.29 14.31 20.30
C ASP A 34 -4.00 12.97 19.97
N LEU A 35 -3.86 12.48 18.74
CA LEU A 35 -4.58 11.31 18.27
C LEU A 35 -3.86 10.01 18.66
N ASP A 36 -4.32 9.37 19.75
CA ASP A 36 -3.69 8.22 20.41
C ASP A 36 -4.35 6.86 20.14
N ARG A 37 -5.51 6.85 19.46
CA ARG A 37 -6.28 5.60 19.19
C ARG A 37 -6.13 5.03 17.80
N GLN A 38 -5.24 5.62 17.02
CA GLN A 38 -4.87 5.14 15.70
C GLN A 38 -3.40 5.47 15.44
N TYR A 39 -2.83 4.81 14.45
CA TYR A 39 -1.43 4.98 14.09
C TYR A 39 -1.20 4.64 12.62
N MET A 40 -0.08 5.11 12.07
CA MET A 40 0.42 4.60 10.80
C MET A 40 1.29 3.37 11.02
N PHE A 41 1.03 2.32 10.27
CA PHE A 41 1.84 1.11 10.23
C PHE A 41 2.73 1.13 8.97
N GLY A 42 4.01 1.46 9.14
CA GLY A 42 4.87 1.89 8.07
C GLY A 42 4.41 3.24 7.50
N GLU A 43 4.71 3.50 6.25
CA GLU A 43 4.38 4.76 5.57
C GLU A 43 2.95 4.79 5.00
N ASN A 44 2.39 3.63 4.67
CA ASN A 44 1.24 3.56 3.78
C ASN A 44 -0.05 3.09 4.44
N LEU A 45 0.00 2.47 5.62
CA LEU A 45 -1.16 1.89 6.28
C LEU A 45 -1.57 2.68 7.52
N LEU A 46 -2.82 3.14 7.56
CA LEU A 46 -3.45 3.68 8.76
C LEU A 46 -4.26 2.57 9.43
N VAL A 47 -4.06 2.40 10.73
CA VAL A 47 -4.74 1.40 11.56
C VAL A 47 -5.44 2.09 12.71
N ALA A 48 -6.74 1.87 12.86
CA ALA A 48 -7.50 2.30 14.03
C ALA A 48 -8.12 1.08 14.72
N PRO A 49 -7.47 0.54 15.77
CA PRO A 49 -7.96 -0.64 16.47
C PRO A 49 -9.33 -0.41 17.10
N VAL A 50 -10.16 -1.46 17.11
CA VAL A 50 -11.48 -1.42 17.74
C VAL A 50 -11.33 -1.82 19.21
N PHE A 51 -11.62 -0.89 20.13
CA PHE A 51 -11.50 -1.11 21.57
C PHE A 51 -12.85 -1.33 22.26
N SER A 52 -13.97 -1.08 21.58
CA SER A 52 -15.30 -1.28 22.14
C SER A 52 -15.75 -2.73 21.99
N LYS A 53 -16.54 -3.22 22.95
CA LYS A 53 -17.13 -4.55 22.90
C LYS A 53 -18.18 -4.68 21.79
N GLU A 54 -18.83 -3.60 21.49
CA GLU A 54 -19.90 -3.49 20.46
C GLU A 54 -19.33 -3.35 19.04
N GLY A 55 -18.01 -3.17 18.91
CA GLY A 55 -17.35 -2.96 17.63
C GLY A 55 -17.31 -1.51 17.18
N ASP A 56 -17.82 -0.58 17.97
CA ASP A 56 -17.84 0.85 17.63
C ASP A 56 -16.45 1.46 17.68
N VAL A 57 -16.08 2.19 16.62
CA VAL A 57 -14.81 2.89 16.52
C VAL A 57 -15.01 4.26 15.88
N ALA A 58 -14.32 5.26 16.41
CA ALA A 58 -14.18 6.57 15.78
C ALA A 58 -12.71 6.75 15.38
N TYR A 59 -12.49 7.20 14.15
CA TYR A 59 -11.16 7.43 13.62
C TYR A 59 -11.15 8.64 12.69
N TYR A 60 -9.99 9.23 12.50
CA TYR A 60 -9.75 10.35 11.61
C TYR A 60 -8.92 9.91 10.41
N LEU A 61 -9.34 10.25 9.21
CA LEU A 61 -8.53 10.12 8.02
C LEU A 61 -7.95 11.50 7.67
N PRO A 62 -6.62 11.69 7.66
CA PRO A 62 -5.98 12.91 7.16
C PRO A 62 -6.37 13.20 5.71
N GLU A 63 -6.12 14.42 5.22
CA GLU A 63 -6.43 14.79 3.83
C GLU A 63 -5.89 13.78 2.82
N GLY A 64 -6.61 13.60 1.69
CA GLY A 64 -6.33 12.66 0.62
C GLY A 64 -7.38 11.57 0.47
N GLU A 65 -7.15 10.62 -0.40
CA GLU A 65 -8.00 9.46 -0.61
C GLU A 65 -7.41 8.23 0.08
N TRP A 66 -8.27 7.51 0.78
CA TRP A 66 -7.93 6.34 1.56
C TRP A 66 -8.72 5.13 1.11
N THR A 67 -8.04 4.06 0.79
CA THR A 67 -8.70 2.80 0.40
C THR A 67 -8.68 1.82 1.55
N HIS A 68 -9.85 1.38 1.99
CA HIS A 68 -9.96 0.33 3.01
C HIS A 68 -9.39 -0.99 2.46
N LEU A 69 -8.32 -1.50 3.08
CA LEU A 69 -7.54 -2.60 2.54
C LEU A 69 -8.36 -3.89 2.36
N LEU A 70 -9.30 -4.18 3.28
CA LEU A 70 -10.06 -5.42 3.28
C LEU A 70 -11.28 -5.39 2.35
N SER A 71 -11.95 -4.24 2.22
CA SER A 71 -13.18 -4.11 1.40
C SER A 71 -12.97 -3.47 0.03
N GLY A 72 -11.87 -2.73 -0.14
CA GLY A 72 -11.61 -1.90 -1.32
C GLY A 72 -12.43 -0.61 -1.36
N GLU A 73 -13.21 -0.28 -0.31
CA GLU A 73 -13.96 0.97 -0.24
C GLU A 73 -13.02 2.17 -0.19
N VAL A 74 -13.32 3.20 -0.98
CA VAL A 74 -12.56 4.46 -0.99
C VAL A 74 -13.26 5.50 -0.14
N LYS A 75 -12.52 6.16 0.75
CA LYS A 75 -13.00 7.23 1.61
C LYS A 75 -12.19 8.50 1.41
N GLN A 76 -12.87 9.64 1.47
CA GLN A 76 -12.23 10.95 1.45
C GLN A 76 -11.73 11.32 2.84
N GLY A 77 -10.48 11.72 2.95
CA GLY A 77 -9.89 12.20 4.18
C GLY A 77 -10.32 13.62 4.58
N GLY A 78 -9.60 14.22 5.52
CA GLY A 78 -9.88 15.53 6.12
C GLY A 78 -11.06 15.50 7.11
N LYS A 79 -11.47 14.33 7.61
CA LYS A 79 -12.64 14.22 8.51
C LYS A 79 -12.65 12.97 9.38
N TRP A 80 -13.49 13.03 10.41
CA TRP A 80 -13.78 11.92 11.30
C TRP A 80 -14.85 10.99 10.73
N TYR A 81 -14.66 9.69 11.01
CA TYR A 81 -15.63 8.64 10.76
C TYR A 81 -16.02 7.96 12.07
N LYS A 82 -17.26 7.50 12.16
CA LYS A 82 -17.74 6.65 13.25
C LYS A 82 -18.49 5.48 12.64
N GLU A 83 -17.99 4.28 12.88
CA GLU A 83 -18.48 3.05 12.26
C GLU A 83 -18.43 1.89 13.25
N THR A 84 -19.11 0.79 12.91
CA THR A 84 -19.10 -0.45 13.68
C THR A 84 -18.46 -1.55 12.84
N TYR A 85 -17.49 -2.25 13.40
CA TYR A 85 -16.76 -3.35 12.77
C TYR A 85 -16.99 -4.66 13.55
N ASP A 86 -17.04 -5.77 12.84
CA ASP A 86 -17.07 -7.10 13.43
C ASP A 86 -15.66 -7.64 13.70
N PHE A 87 -15.56 -8.90 14.18
CA PHE A 87 -14.28 -9.53 14.49
C PHE A 87 -13.41 -9.85 13.26
N PHE A 88 -13.95 -9.76 12.06
CA PHE A 88 -13.25 -10.06 10.81
C PHE A 88 -12.77 -8.82 10.08
N SER A 89 -13.04 -7.63 10.63
CA SER A 89 -12.67 -6.37 10.01
C SER A 89 -12.25 -5.33 11.05
N LEU A 90 -11.56 -4.29 10.61
CA LEU A 90 -11.15 -3.11 11.38
C LEU A 90 -10.89 -1.97 10.41
N PRO A 91 -10.89 -0.71 10.86
CA PRO A 91 -10.38 0.40 10.07
C PRO A 91 -8.90 0.20 9.75
N LEU A 92 -8.64 -0.25 8.53
CA LEU A 92 -7.30 -0.49 7.97
C LEU A 92 -7.28 0.12 6.58
N PHE A 93 -6.64 1.27 6.44
CA PHE A 93 -6.68 2.06 5.23
C PHE A 93 -5.30 2.24 4.61
N VAL A 94 -5.26 2.20 3.29
CA VAL A 94 -4.07 2.52 2.49
C VAL A 94 -4.22 3.93 1.96
N ARG A 95 -3.17 4.75 2.12
CA ARG A 95 -3.15 6.11 1.57
C ARG A 95 -3.08 6.11 0.04
N GLU A 96 -3.46 7.22 -0.59
CA GLU A 96 -3.22 7.44 -2.02
C GLU A 96 -1.72 7.44 -2.35
N ASN A 97 -1.38 7.17 -3.61
CA ASN A 97 -0.01 7.08 -4.08
C ASN A 97 0.84 6.04 -3.32
N ALA A 98 0.24 4.91 -2.96
CA ALA A 98 0.91 3.84 -2.24
C ALA A 98 1.09 2.60 -3.09
N ILE A 99 2.22 1.91 -2.90
CA ILE A 99 2.46 0.57 -3.41
C ILE A 99 2.69 -0.35 -2.22
N LEU A 100 1.85 -1.38 -2.07
CA LEU A 100 2.02 -2.40 -1.05
C LEU A 100 2.59 -3.69 -1.68
N PRO A 101 3.81 -4.11 -1.30
CA PRO A 101 4.34 -5.40 -1.72
C PRO A 101 3.67 -6.54 -0.93
N ILE A 102 2.95 -7.39 -1.64
CA ILE A 102 2.27 -8.57 -1.11
C ILE A 102 3.02 -9.83 -1.56
N GLY A 103 3.56 -10.56 -0.60
CA GLY A 103 4.38 -11.73 -0.90
C GLY A 103 3.59 -12.94 -1.35
N GLY A 104 4.22 -13.78 -2.17
CA GLY A 104 3.62 -14.98 -2.75
C GLY A 104 3.49 -16.17 -1.79
N ASN A 105 4.14 -16.14 -0.62
CA ASN A 105 4.09 -17.24 0.33
C ASN A 105 3.32 -16.85 1.60
N SER A 106 2.22 -17.56 1.88
CA SER A 106 1.39 -17.37 3.07
C SER A 106 1.71 -18.33 4.23
N GLN A 107 2.62 -19.29 4.03
CA GLN A 107 2.93 -20.34 5.01
C GLN A 107 4.19 -20.07 5.79
N LEU A 108 5.18 -19.42 5.18
CA LEU A 108 6.49 -19.15 5.78
C LEU A 108 6.74 -17.64 5.82
N PRO A 109 7.28 -17.11 6.91
CA PRO A 109 7.68 -15.70 6.98
C PRO A 109 9.02 -15.44 6.30
N ASP A 110 9.88 -16.44 6.17
CA ASP A 110 11.24 -16.38 5.65
C ASP A 110 11.31 -17.08 4.29
N TYR A 111 11.42 -16.30 3.22
CA TYR A 111 11.52 -16.74 1.83
C TYR A 111 12.03 -15.59 0.96
N ASP A 112 12.33 -15.82 -0.29
CA ASP A 112 12.69 -14.78 -1.24
C ASP A 112 11.47 -13.89 -1.53
N TYR A 113 11.45 -12.67 -1.00
CA TYR A 113 10.34 -11.73 -1.13
C TYR A 113 10.16 -11.18 -2.55
N THR A 114 11.12 -11.42 -3.45
CA THR A 114 11.01 -11.04 -4.86
C THR A 114 10.37 -12.12 -5.72
N ASP A 115 10.16 -13.33 -5.16
CA ASP A 115 9.50 -14.44 -5.86
C ASP A 115 7.98 -14.41 -5.68
N ASN A 116 7.25 -14.51 -6.79
CA ASN A 116 5.78 -14.50 -6.84
C ASN A 116 5.17 -13.26 -6.13
N LEU A 117 5.86 -12.13 -6.18
CA LEU A 117 5.45 -10.89 -5.55
C LEU A 117 4.30 -10.24 -6.31
N THR A 118 3.33 -9.71 -5.58
CA THR A 118 2.30 -8.83 -6.13
C THR A 118 2.47 -7.42 -5.55
N LEU A 119 2.60 -6.43 -6.41
CA LEU A 119 2.62 -5.02 -6.04
C LEU A 119 1.20 -4.47 -6.18
N GLU A 120 0.56 -4.14 -5.07
CA GLU A 120 -0.75 -3.53 -5.07
C GLU A 120 -0.60 -2.00 -5.07
N VAL A 121 -1.06 -1.36 -6.14
CA VAL A 121 -0.99 0.09 -6.34
C VAL A 121 -2.34 0.71 -6.02
N PHE A 122 -2.35 1.63 -5.06
CA PHE A 122 -3.53 2.28 -4.54
C PHE A 122 -3.60 3.74 -4.98
N CYS A 123 -4.72 4.13 -5.57
CA CYS A 123 -5.09 5.51 -5.90
C CYS A 123 -3.89 6.34 -6.40
N LEU A 124 -3.25 5.87 -7.49
CA LEU A 124 -2.10 6.55 -8.08
C LEU A 124 -2.55 7.85 -8.76
N LYS A 125 -2.16 9.00 -8.20
CA LYS A 125 -2.44 10.34 -8.75
C LYS A 125 -1.20 10.94 -9.40
N ASP A 126 -0.05 10.79 -8.76
CA ASP A 126 1.23 11.36 -9.20
C ASP A 126 2.32 10.30 -9.21
N LYS A 127 2.94 10.06 -8.07
CA LYS A 127 4.09 9.16 -7.91
C LYS A 127 3.91 8.28 -6.69
N ALA A 128 4.23 7.00 -6.84
CA ALA A 128 4.32 6.03 -5.76
C ALA A 128 5.64 5.26 -5.85
N GLU A 129 6.18 4.86 -4.71
CA GLU A 129 7.41 4.08 -4.64
C GLU A 129 7.27 2.94 -3.64
N ALA A 130 7.98 1.85 -3.87
CA ALA A 130 8.12 0.77 -2.92
C ALA A 130 9.51 0.15 -2.99
N VAL A 131 10.00 -0.29 -1.83
CA VAL A 131 11.24 -1.05 -1.71
C VAL A 131 10.91 -2.42 -1.15
N VAL A 132 11.48 -3.46 -1.74
CA VAL A 132 11.47 -4.82 -1.20
C VAL A 132 12.90 -5.17 -0.81
N CYS A 133 13.08 -5.62 0.43
CA CYS A 133 14.38 -6.06 0.91
C CYS A 133 14.50 -7.59 0.78
N ASP A 134 15.74 -8.06 0.61
CA ASP A 134 16.06 -9.48 0.78
C ASP A 134 16.08 -9.86 2.28
N THR A 135 16.27 -11.13 2.59
CA THR A 135 16.28 -11.64 3.97
C THR A 135 17.48 -11.14 4.79
N GLU A 136 18.47 -10.53 4.16
CA GLU A 136 19.64 -9.92 4.82
C GLU A 136 19.44 -8.41 5.07
N GLY A 137 18.33 -7.83 4.60
CA GLY A 137 18.00 -6.41 4.75
C GLY A 137 18.56 -5.51 3.65
N ASN A 138 19.13 -6.07 2.58
CA ASN A 138 19.56 -5.28 1.43
C ASN A 138 18.37 -4.96 0.52
N LYS A 139 18.45 -3.84 -0.18
CA LYS A 139 17.45 -3.50 -1.21
C LYS A 139 17.54 -4.47 -2.38
N ALA A 140 16.57 -5.36 -2.52
CA ALA A 140 16.48 -6.34 -3.60
C ALA A 140 15.68 -5.81 -4.80
N LEU A 141 14.63 -5.03 -4.55
CA LEU A 141 13.77 -4.45 -5.57
C LEU A 141 13.39 -3.02 -5.20
N HIS A 142 13.39 -2.13 -6.19
CA HIS A 142 12.84 -0.78 -6.09
C HIS A 142 11.86 -0.55 -7.24
N VAL A 143 10.66 -0.12 -6.90
CA VAL A 143 9.59 0.13 -7.86
C VAL A 143 9.15 1.57 -7.76
N THR A 144 9.05 2.22 -8.91
CA THR A 144 8.52 3.59 -9.04
C THR A 144 7.37 3.58 -10.02
N ALA A 145 6.20 4.03 -9.59
CA ALA A 145 5.05 4.26 -10.44
C ALA A 145 4.82 5.76 -10.59
N ILE A 146 4.66 6.24 -11.80
CA ILE A 146 4.42 7.65 -12.13
C ILE A 146 3.18 7.72 -13.03
N ARG A 147 2.27 8.64 -12.72
CA ARG A 147 1.10 8.96 -13.52
C ARG A 147 1.18 10.38 -14.05
N ASP A 148 0.93 10.54 -15.35
CA ASP A 148 0.79 11.84 -16.01
C ASP A 148 -0.50 11.83 -16.84
N GLY A 149 -1.54 12.47 -16.30
CA GLY A 149 -2.90 12.38 -16.85
C GLY A 149 -3.41 10.94 -16.83
N ASP A 150 -3.68 10.38 -18.02
CA ASP A 150 -4.12 8.99 -18.19
C ASP A 150 -2.94 8.02 -18.36
N ALA A 151 -1.75 8.51 -18.63
CA ALA A 151 -0.56 7.68 -18.84
C ALA A 151 0.08 7.27 -17.52
N VAL A 152 0.40 5.99 -17.38
CA VAL A 152 1.11 5.42 -16.24
C VAL A 152 2.37 4.73 -16.73
N LYS A 153 3.47 5.02 -16.04
CA LYS A 153 4.74 4.30 -16.17
C LYS A 153 5.12 3.67 -14.84
N ILE A 154 5.41 2.37 -14.85
CA ILE A 154 5.97 1.67 -13.70
C ILE A 154 7.35 1.14 -14.07
N SER A 155 8.38 1.60 -13.35
CA SER A 155 9.77 1.19 -13.53
C SER A 155 10.21 0.30 -12.38
N ILE A 156 10.85 -0.81 -12.70
CA ILE A 156 11.25 -1.86 -11.76
C ILE A 156 12.77 -2.03 -11.83
N ASP A 157 13.45 -1.72 -10.75
CA ASP A 157 14.89 -1.89 -10.58
C ASP A 157 15.19 -3.02 -9.60
N GLY A 158 15.93 -4.02 -10.04
CA GLY A 158 16.27 -5.22 -9.28
C GLY A 158 15.90 -6.51 -10.02
N ASN A 159 16.03 -7.64 -9.32
CA ASN A 159 15.70 -8.95 -9.87
C ASN A 159 14.42 -9.47 -9.21
N TYR A 160 13.57 -10.08 -10.02
CA TYR A 160 12.31 -10.65 -9.59
C TYR A 160 11.97 -11.90 -10.39
N HIS A 161 11.07 -12.70 -9.82
CA HIS A 161 10.51 -13.87 -10.51
C HIS A 161 8.98 -13.86 -10.33
N ASN A 162 8.23 -13.97 -11.45
CA ASN A 162 6.76 -13.94 -11.46
C ASN A 162 6.15 -12.71 -10.76
N LEU A 163 6.63 -11.52 -11.09
CA LEU A 163 6.12 -10.27 -10.54
C LEU A 163 4.77 -9.91 -11.16
N LYS A 164 3.83 -9.50 -10.32
CA LYS A 164 2.52 -8.99 -10.72
C LYS A 164 2.30 -7.58 -10.17
N ILE A 165 1.56 -6.77 -10.91
CA ILE A 165 1.10 -5.46 -10.46
C ILE A 165 -0.42 -5.49 -10.47
N ARG A 166 -1.03 -5.19 -9.31
CA ARG A 166 -2.48 -5.02 -9.19
C ARG A 166 -2.78 -3.54 -9.06
N MET A 167 -3.51 -2.99 -10.03
CA MET A 167 -4.08 -1.64 -9.95
C MET A 167 -5.42 -1.74 -9.23
N VAL A 168 -5.45 -1.37 -7.96
CA VAL A 168 -6.62 -1.51 -7.10
C VAL A 168 -7.69 -0.48 -7.49
N ASN A 169 -8.95 -0.93 -7.61
CA ASN A 169 -10.10 -0.13 -8.05
C ASN A 169 -9.96 0.49 -9.45
N VAL A 170 -9.14 -0.10 -10.32
CA VAL A 170 -9.03 0.26 -11.74
C VAL A 170 -9.70 -0.81 -12.59
N CYS A 171 -10.79 -0.46 -13.28
CA CYS A 171 -11.63 -1.42 -14.01
C CYS A 171 -11.07 -1.81 -15.38
N GLY A 172 -10.07 -1.09 -15.90
CA GLY A 172 -9.47 -1.39 -17.19
C GLY A 172 -8.29 -0.50 -17.52
N VAL A 173 -7.43 -0.98 -18.40
CA VAL A 173 -6.27 -0.25 -18.91
C VAL A 173 -6.19 -0.41 -20.43
N GLN A 174 -5.55 0.52 -21.11
CA GLN A 174 -5.36 0.53 -22.55
C GLN A 174 -3.87 0.72 -22.89
N ASN A 175 -3.48 0.40 -24.12
CA ASN A 175 -2.14 0.61 -24.65
C ASN A 175 -1.02 0.00 -23.78
N VAL A 176 -1.24 -1.20 -23.26
CA VAL A 176 -0.30 -1.86 -22.32
C VAL A 176 0.95 -2.31 -23.07
N SER A 177 2.11 -1.99 -22.55
CA SER A 177 3.43 -2.46 -22.96
C SER A 177 4.24 -2.92 -21.73
N GLY A 178 5.06 -3.96 -21.92
CA GLY A 178 5.90 -4.53 -20.85
C GLY A 178 5.19 -5.44 -19.87
N ALA A 179 3.88 -5.67 -20.05
CA ALA A 179 3.12 -6.60 -19.22
C ALA A 179 1.94 -7.23 -19.99
N ARG A 180 1.50 -8.39 -19.54
CA ARG A 180 0.27 -9.04 -19.99
C ARG A 180 -0.87 -8.75 -19.01
N VAL A 181 -2.04 -8.38 -19.53
CA VAL A 181 -3.21 -8.02 -18.73
C VAL A 181 -4.01 -9.26 -18.34
N GLU A 182 -4.30 -9.39 -17.04
CA GLU A 182 -5.28 -10.32 -16.48
C GLU A 182 -6.30 -9.50 -15.69
N SER A 183 -7.49 -9.25 -16.25
CA SER A 183 -8.49 -8.40 -15.60
C SER A 183 -9.35 -9.16 -14.59
N SER A 184 -9.69 -8.50 -13.49
CA SER A 184 -10.78 -8.91 -12.61
C SER A 184 -11.92 -7.88 -12.66
N ALA A 185 -13.05 -8.16 -11.99
CA ALA A 185 -14.22 -7.27 -12.04
C ALA A 185 -13.98 -5.87 -11.41
N ARG A 186 -12.98 -5.71 -10.56
CA ARG A 186 -12.70 -4.47 -9.83
C ARG A 186 -11.29 -3.92 -10.05
N ASP A 187 -10.34 -4.80 -10.36
CA ASP A 187 -8.92 -4.49 -10.42
C ASP A 187 -8.34 -4.94 -11.76
N VAL A 188 -7.30 -4.29 -12.19
CA VAL A 188 -6.46 -4.78 -13.28
C VAL A 188 -5.23 -5.45 -12.67
N LEU A 189 -4.97 -6.68 -13.09
CA LEU A 189 -3.75 -7.41 -12.77
C LEU A 189 -2.86 -7.45 -14.01
N LEU A 190 -1.63 -6.99 -13.87
CA LEU A 190 -0.60 -6.98 -14.90
C LEU A 190 0.47 -8.02 -14.53
N CYS A 191 0.67 -9.03 -15.37
CA CYS A 191 1.81 -9.93 -15.25
C CYS A 191 3.01 -9.27 -15.94
N VAL A 192 4.02 -8.92 -15.18
CA VAL A 192 5.18 -8.16 -15.65
C VAL A 192 6.06 -9.03 -16.54
N GLU A 193 6.39 -8.51 -17.73
CA GLU A 193 7.26 -9.17 -18.71
C GLU A 193 8.57 -8.38 -18.94
N GLU A 194 8.53 -7.06 -18.73
CA GLU A 194 9.67 -6.15 -18.89
C GLU A 194 9.86 -5.27 -17.64
N ARG A 195 11.02 -4.63 -17.51
CA ARG A 195 11.36 -3.77 -16.36
C ARG A 195 10.59 -2.45 -16.34
N ASP A 196 10.17 -1.97 -17.49
CA ASP A 196 9.30 -0.81 -17.65
C ASP A 196 7.95 -1.25 -18.19
N VAL A 197 6.89 -0.92 -17.45
CA VAL A 197 5.49 -1.19 -17.84
C VAL A 197 4.80 0.14 -18.10
N PHE A 198 4.15 0.25 -19.24
CA PHE A 198 3.42 1.44 -19.66
C PHE A 198 1.98 1.08 -19.97
N PHE A 199 1.04 1.93 -19.58
CA PHE A 199 -0.39 1.79 -19.91
C PHE A 199 -1.14 3.11 -19.68
N ASN A 200 -2.38 3.15 -20.14
CA ASN A 200 -3.31 4.25 -19.88
C ASN A 200 -4.49 3.75 -19.02
N ILE A 201 -4.95 4.59 -18.09
CA ILE A 201 -6.12 4.35 -17.23
C ILE A 201 -7.30 5.13 -17.75
#